data_92088b1318a235d3efa4799edeb4202a
#
_entry.id   92088b1318a235d3efa4799edeb4202a
#
_cell.length_a   1.000
_cell.length_b   1.000
_cell.length_c   1.000
_cell.angle_alpha   90.00
_cell.angle_beta   90.00
_cell.angle_gamma   90.00
#
_symmetry.space_group_name_H-M   'P 1'
#
loop_
_entity.id
_entity.type
_entity.pdbx_description
1 polymer ?
#
loop_
_entity_poly.entity_id
_entity_poly.type
_entity_poly.pdbx_seq_one_letter_code
_entity_poly.pdbx_strand_id
1 'polypeptide(L)'
;LLVLDGSENTRLLTDVYQDTFYYTYCTEKGVFERDSRFEKQGSGLFGEIRQFISNEIILPLTGERIAPRYTEIGLLTYGITDAESGDYNSLADFYSAGGLTEIRIPWYLLNVMNSTNGTCLADFYENGTDFEIFSSVKVGICRPGDKNVQLGGIGYKTKENSSFHTRLKQSYYMVRDAMKDFMEF
;
A
#
# COMPACT_ATOMS: atom_id res chain seq x y z
N LEU A 1 7.53 6.13 -3.20
CA LEU A 1 7.27 7.51 -3.57
C LEU A 1 5.80 7.85 -3.26
N LEU A 2 5.57 8.85 -2.43
CA LEU A 2 4.25 9.41 -2.21
C LEU A 2 4.07 10.63 -3.14
N VAL A 3 3.01 10.62 -3.93
CA VAL A 3 2.62 11.72 -4.80
C VAL A 3 1.38 12.39 -4.22
N LEU A 4 1.50 13.67 -3.84
CA LEU A 4 0.37 14.48 -3.37
C LEU A 4 -0.21 15.22 -4.58
N ASP A 5 -1.40 14.81 -5.03
CA ASP A 5 -2.08 15.33 -6.22
C ASP A 5 -3.60 15.45 -5.97
N GLY A 6 -3.96 16.41 -5.12
CA GLY A 6 -5.34 16.66 -4.73
C GLY A 6 -5.98 15.52 -3.93
N SER A 7 -7.30 15.61 -3.73
CA SER A 7 -8.05 14.64 -2.94
C SER A 7 -8.28 13.31 -3.63
N GLU A 8 -8.22 13.28 -4.95
CA GLU A 8 -8.62 12.11 -5.76
C GLU A 8 -7.44 11.28 -6.28
N ASN A 9 -6.26 11.91 -6.45
CA ASN A 9 -5.14 11.29 -7.14
C ASN A 9 -3.92 11.05 -6.24
N THR A 10 -3.97 11.49 -4.98
CA THR A 10 -2.89 11.26 -4.02
C THR A 10 -2.67 9.77 -3.79
N ARG A 11 -1.44 9.31 -4.00
CA ARG A 11 -1.13 7.88 -3.97
C ARG A 11 0.29 7.57 -3.53
N LEU A 12 0.46 6.38 -3.00
CA LEU A 12 1.74 5.77 -2.75
C LEU A 12 2.12 4.89 -3.95
N LEU A 13 3.32 5.09 -4.46
CA LEU A 13 3.94 4.27 -5.51
C LEU A 13 5.11 3.50 -4.88
N THR A 14 5.38 2.30 -5.38
CA THR A 14 6.56 1.53 -4.99
C THR A 14 7.67 1.66 -6.03
N ASP A 15 8.93 1.53 -5.61
CA ASP A 15 10.02 1.24 -6.55
C ASP A 15 9.72 -0.10 -7.21
N VAL A 16 9.76 -0.16 -8.53
CA VAL A 16 9.44 -1.38 -9.29
C VAL A 16 10.34 -2.55 -8.90
N TYR A 17 11.54 -2.29 -8.42
CA TYR A 17 12.42 -3.29 -7.83
C TYR A 17 11.79 -4.02 -6.64
N GLN A 18 10.98 -3.32 -5.84
CA GLN A 18 10.32 -3.89 -4.67
C GLN A 18 9.00 -4.61 -5.02
N ASP A 19 8.50 -4.48 -6.24
CA ASP A 19 7.30 -5.17 -6.73
C ASP A 19 7.63 -6.37 -7.61
N THR A 20 8.58 -7.17 -7.15
CA THR A 20 9.15 -8.30 -7.88
C THR A 20 8.09 -9.32 -8.30
N PHE A 21 7.13 -9.62 -7.44
CA PHE A 21 6.10 -10.62 -7.73
C PHE A 21 5.21 -10.20 -8.90
N TYR A 22 4.77 -8.96 -8.91
CA TYR A 22 3.95 -8.44 -10.00
C TYR A 22 4.74 -8.38 -11.31
N TYR A 23 5.97 -7.86 -11.26
CA TYR A 23 6.84 -7.74 -12.42
C TYR A 23 7.16 -9.11 -13.01
N THR A 24 7.61 -10.06 -12.18
CA THR A 24 7.94 -11.42 -12.63
C THR A 24 6.73 -12.10 -13.25
N TYR A 25 5.58 -12.04 -12.58
CA TYR A 25 4.34 -12.62 -13.09
C TYR A 25 3.94 -12.02 -14.44
N CYS A 26 3.94 -10.70 -14.57
CA CYS A 26 3.56 -10.04 -15.81
C CYS A 26 4.55 -10.31 -16.96
N THR A 27 5.84 -10.43 -16.66
CA THR A 27 6.87 -10.80 -17.65
C THR A 27 6.68 -12.23 -18.14
N GLU A 28 6.43 -13.18 -17.24
CA GLU A 28 6.16 -14.59 -17.58
C GLU A 28 4.89 -14.75 -18.42
N LYS A 29 3.89 -13.89 -18.18
CA LYS A 29 2.62 -13.89 -18.93
C LYS A 29 2.66 -13.07 -20.22
N GLY A 30 3.81 -12.45 -20.55
CA GLY A 30 3.95 -11.61 -21.73
C GLY A 30 3.19 -10.29 -21.69
N VAL A 31 2.82 -9.82 -20.51
CA VAL A 31 2.18 -8.50 -20.31
C VAL A 31 3.21 -7.39 -20.40
N PHE A 32 4.43 -7.65 -19.89
CA PHE A 32 5.59 -6.75 -19.99
C PHE A 32 6.74 -7.42 -20.73
N GLU A 33 7.50 -6.63 -21.47
CA GLU A 33 8.82 -7.02 -21.89
C GLU A 33 9.79 -6.96 -20.69
N ARG A 34 10.75 -7.88 -20.66
CA ARG A 34 11.76 -7.88 -19.61
C ARG A 34 12.63 -6.62 -19.73
N ASP A 35 12.68 -5.84 -18.68
CA ASP A 35 13.51 -4.63 -18.59
C ASP A 35 14.46 -4.75 -17.40
N SER A 36 15.77 -4.71 -17.66
CA SER A 36 16.80 -4.80 -16.62
C SER A 36 16.74 -3.70 -15.56
N ARG A 37 16.01 -2.60 -15.83
CA ARG A 37 15.81 -1.53 -14.85
C ARG A 37 14.93 -1.98 -13.68
N PHE A 38 14.06 -2.96 -13.87
CA PHE A 38 13.22 -3.50 -12.79
C PHE A 38 14.04 -4.33 -11.79
N GLU A 39 15.18 -4.88 -12.21
CA GLU A 39 16.07 -5.64 -11.35
C GLU A 39 17.14 -4.77 -10.67
N LYS A 40 16.99 -3.44 -10.76
CA LYS A 40 17.95 -2.48 -10.23
C LYS A 40 17.31 -1.55 -9.21
N GLN A 41 17.73 -1.67 -7.95
CA GLN A 41 17.32 -0.76 -6.90
C GLN A 41 17.66 0.69 -7.24
N GLY A 42 16.70 1.60 -6.96
CA GLY A 42 16.91 3.03 -7.19
C GLY A 42 17.00 3.41 -8.68
N SER A 43 16.40 2.63 -9.57
CA SER A 43 16.31 2.95 -11.00
C SER A 43 15.54 4.23 -11.30
N GLY A 44 14.80 4.76 -10.32
CA GLY A 44 13.92 5.92 -10.48
C GLY A 44 12.59 5.58 -11.13
N LEU A 45 12.32 4.31 -11.37
CA LEU A 45 11.04 3.83 -11.86
C LEU A 45 10.13 3.49 -10.67
N PHE A 46 8.95 4.11 -10.66
CA PHE A 46 7.94 3.86 -9.65
C PHE A 46 6.67 3.37 -10.32
N GLY A 47 6.05 2.37 -9.72
CA GLY A 47 4.81 1.76 -10.18
C GLY A 47 3.71 1.81 -9.12
N GLU A 48 2.47 1.61 -9.56
CA GLU A 48 1.33 1.46 -8.67
C GLU A 48 1.48 0.23 -7.80
N ILE A 49 1.09 0.33 -6.54
CA ILE A 49 1.00 -0.83 -5.65
C ILE A 49 -0.30 -1.55 -5.97
N ARG A 50 -0.19 -2.79 -6.41
CA ARG A 50 -1.32 -3.57 -6.89
C ARG A 50 -1.54 -4.83 -6.07
N GLN A 51 -2.79 -5.16 -5.86
CA GLN A 51 -3.21 -6.43 -5.29
C GLN A 51 -3.97 -7.24 -6.35
N PHE A 52 -3.55 -8.48 -6.57
CA PHE A 52 -4.28 -9.39 -7.45
C PHE A 52 -5.59 -9.81 -6.79
N ILE A 53 -6.67 -9.74 -7.59
CA ILE A 53 -7.99 -10.25 -7.23
C ILE A 53 -8.15 -11.67 -7.77
N SER A 54 -7.70 -11.90 -9.02
CA SER A 54 -7.71 -13.22 -9.64
C SER A 54 -6.54 -13.38 -10.60
N ASN A 55 -6.04 -14.60 -10.71
CA ASN A 55 -5.11 -14.99 -11.77
C ASN A 55 -5.83 -15.07 -13.12
N GLU A 56 -5.06 -15.28 -14.20
CA GLU A 56 -5.62 -15.66 -15.48
C GLU A 56 -6.47 -16.94 -15.34
N ILE A 57 -7.66 -16.91 -15.91
CA ILE A 57 -8.57 -18.06 -15.93
C ILE A 57 -8.71 -18.53 -17.38
N ILE A 58 -8.50 -19.81 -17.63
CA ILE A 58 -8.74 -20.43 -18.93
C ILE A 58 -9.99 -21.28 -18.78
N LEU A 59 -11.03 -20.95 -19.54
CA LEU A 59 -12.28 -21.71 -19.53
C LEU A 59 -12.05 -23.07 -20.22
N PRO A 60 -12.24 -24.21 -19.53
CA PRO A 60 -11.89 -25.52 -20.06
C PRO A 60 -12.66 -25.93 -21.32
N LEU A 61 -13.91 -25.45 -21.44
CA LEU A 61 -14.80 -25.84 -22.56
C LEU A 61 -14.55 -25.05 -23.84
N THR A 62 -14.16 -23.78 -23.72
CA THR A 62 -14.02 -22.86 -24.86
C THR A 62 -12.58 -22.52 -25.17
N GLY A 63 -11.68 -22.72 -24.22
CA GLY A 63 -10.30 -22.23 -24.29
C GLY A 63 -10.19 -20.70 -24.14
N GLU A 64 -11.27 -20.01 -23.85
CA GLU A 64 -11.28 -18.57 -23.64
C GLU A 64 -10.40 -18.20 -22.46
N ARG A 65 -9.59 -17.14 -22.62
CA ARG A 65 -8.70 -16.60 -21.58
C ARG A 65 -9.29 -15.33 -21.00
N ILE A 66 -9.55 -15.36 -19.72
CA ILE A 66 -9.94 -14.20 -18.93
C ILE A 66 -8.67 -13.64 -18.29
N ALA A 67 -8.35 -12.38 -18.60
CA ALA A 67 -7.13 -11.73 -18.08
C ALA A 67 -7.14 -11.65 -16.55
N PRO A 68 -5.93 -11.60 -15.92
CA PRO A 68 -5.82 -11.37 -14.48
C PRO A 68 -6.49 -10.06 -14.09
N ARG A 69 -7.10 -10.06 -12.92
CA ARG A 69 -7.70 -8.84 -12.33
C ARG A 69 -6.89 -8.39 -11.13
N TYR A 70 -6.70 -7.10 -11.02
CA TYR A 70 -6.02 -6.47 -9.90
C TYR A 70 -6.76 -5.19 -9.48
N THR A 71 -6.44 -4.70 -8.30
CA THR A 71 -6.85 -3.39 -7.81
C THR A 71 -5.63 -2.62 -7.33
N GLU A 72 -5.61 -1.31 -7.53
CA GLU A 72 -4.61 -0.43 -6.95
C GLU A 72 -4.94 -0.23 -5.47
N ILE A 73 -3.96 -0.48 -4.61
CA ILE A 73 -4.08 -0.32 -3.16
C ILE A 73 -3.20 0.81 -2.62
N GLY A 74 -2.45 1.47 -3.49
CA GLY A 74 -1.63 2.64 -3.16
C GLY A 74 -2.39 3.97 -3.22
N LEU A 75 -3.62 3.99 -3.76
CA LEU A 75 -4.47 5.18 -3.78
C LEU A 75 -4.92 5.52 -2.36
N LEU A 76 -4.69 6.77 -1.94
CA LEU A 76 -4.97 7.22 -0.60
C LEU A 76 -6.32 7.93 -0.52
N THR A 77 -7.07 7.64 0.53
CA THR A 77 -8.39 8.22 0.79
C THR A 77 -8.25 9.56 1.51
N TYR A 78 -8.80 10.60 0.91
CA TYR A 78 -8.90 11.92 1.55
C TYR A 78 -10.04 11.97 2.55
N GLY A 79 -9.81 12.60 3.72
CA GLY A 79 -10.87 12.84 4.70
C GLY A 79 -10.30 13.30 6.04
N ILE A 80 -11.18 13.79 6.90
CA ILE A 80 -10.80 14.27 8.22
C ILE A 80 -10.38 13.11 9.11
N THR A 81 -9.14 13.17 9.59
CA THR A 81 -8.46 12.15 10.41
C THR A 81 -8.57 12.41 11.91
N ASP A 82 -9.08 13.57 12.31
CA ASP A 82 -9.32 13.92 13.71
C ASP A 82 -10.57 13.21 14.25
N ALA A 83 -10.36 12.32 15.21
CA ALA A 83 -11.44 11.52 15.81
C ALA A 83 -12.47 12.35 16.60
N GLU A 84 -12.11 13.56 17.03
CA GLU A 84 -13.00 14.47 17.75
C GLU A 84 -13.86 15.31 16.80
N SER A 85 -13.59 15.27 15.49
CA SER A 85 -14.39 15.97 14.49
C SER A 85 -15.70 15.25 14.21
N GLY A 86 -16.79 16.01 14.06
CA GLY A 86 -18.08 15.47 13.61
C GLY A 86 -18.05 14.85 12.21
N ASP A 87 -17.08 15.26 11.37
CA ASP A 87 -16.88 14.77 10.01
C ASP A 87 -15.73 13.73 9.92
N TYR A 88 -15.38 13.11 11.05
CA TYR A 88 -14.34 12.10 11.10
C TYR A 88 -14.56 10.97 10.11
N ASN A 89 -13.54 10.71 9.27
CA ASN A 89 -13.52 9.56 8.40
C ASN A 89 -12.42 8.58 8.82
N SER A 90 -12.82 7.49 9.42
CA SER A 90 -11.88 6.46 9.90
C SER A 90 -11.13 5.72 8.81
N LEU A 91 -11.51 5.87 7.54
CA LEU A 91 -10.85 5.30 6.37
C LEU A 91 -9.93 6.32 5.69
N ALA A 92 -9.90 7.58 6.19
CA ALA A 92 -9.02 8.58 5.63
C ALA A 92 -7.56 8.24 5.88
N ASP A 93 -6.77 8.31 4.82
CA ASP A 93 -5.33 8.13 4.84
C ASP A 93 -4.60 9.47 4.91
N PHE A 94 -5.21 10.54 4.41
CA PHE A 94 -4.62 11.87 4.51
C PHE A 94 -5.64 12.99 4.58
N TYR A 95 -5.20 14.11 5.16
CA TYR A 95 -5.95 15.35 5.27
C TYR A 95 -5.02 16.56 5.17
N SER A 96 -5.47 17.61 4.51
CA SER A 96 -4.73 18.87 4.37
C SER A 96 -5.60 20.05 4.78
N ALA A 97 -5.16 20.81 5.77
CA ALA A 97 -5.79 22.04 6.20
C ALA A 97 -4.77 22.98 6.86
N GLY A 98 -4.99 24.29 6.76
CA GLY A 98 -4.17 25.29 7.45
C GLY A 98 -2.67 25.26 7.11
N GLY A 99 -2.29 24.75 5.94
CA GLY A 99 -0.89 24.61 5.54
C GLY A 99 -0.17 23.37 6.13
N LEU A 100 -0.92 22.50 6.81
CA LEU A 100 -0.44 21.22 7.33
C LEU A 100 -1.07 20.08 6.51
N THR A 101 -0.28 19.07 6.21
CA THR A 101 -0.77 17.81 5.63
C THR A 101 -0.41 16.68 6.59
N GLU A 102 -1.43 15.96 7.08
CA GLU A 102 -1.28 14.72 7.82
C GLU A 102 -1.46 13.55 6.87
N ILE A 103 -0.59 12.55 6.98
CA ILE A 103 -0.63 11.34 6.15
C ILE A 103 -0.45 10.13 7.03
N ARG A 104 -1.31 9.12 6.85
CA ARG A 104 -1.30 7.84 7.56
C ARG A 104 -1.12 6.73 6.55
N ILE A 105 0.08 6.18 6.48
CA ILE A 105 0.38 5.08 5.56
C ILE A 105 0.27 3.77 6.33
N PRO A 106 -0.59 2.84 5.90
CA PRO A 106 -0.64 1.50 6.47
C PRO A 106 0.72 0.80 6.34
N TRP A 107 1.17 0.15 7.42
CA TRP A 107 2.47 -0.51 7.47
C TRP A 107 2.69 -1.54 6.36
N TYR A 108 1.64 -2.25 5.95
CA TYR A 108 1.74 -3.25 4.89
C TYR A 108 2.09 -2.65 3.52
N LEU A 109 1.72 -1.39 3.24
CA LEU A 109 2.13 -0.69 2.03
C LEU A 109 3.63 -0.32 2.01
N LEU A 110 4.29 -0.42 3.16
CA LEU A 110 5.73 -0.23 3.32
C LEU A 110 6.48 -1.57 3.48
N ASN A 111 5.85 -2.70 3.13
CA ASN A 111 6.37 -4.05 3.31
C ASN A 111 6.71 -4.41 4.77
N VAL A 112 6.11 -3.70 5.74
CA VAL A 112 6.29 -3.99 7.15
C VAL A 112 5.31 -5.07 7.58
N MET A 113 5.85 -6.25 7.95
CA MET A 113 5.08 -7.42 8.34
C MET A 113 4.64 -7.35 9.80
N ASN A 114 5.51 -6.81 10.65
CA ASN A 114 5.21 -6.65 12.07
C ASN A 114 5.75 -5.29 12.56
N SER A 115 4.83 -4.36 12.77
CA SER A 115 5.17 -3.02 13.26
C SER A 115 5.60 -2.98 14.73
N THR A 116 5.36 -4.04 15.52
CA THR A 116 5.75 -4.08 16.93
C THR A 116 7.26 -4.23 17.08
N ASN A 117 7.87 -5.09 16.28
CA ASN A 117 9.31 -5.36 16.33
C ASN A 117 10.09 -4.81 15.12
N GLY A 118 9.41 -4.14 14.18
CA GLY A 118 10.05 -3.58 12.99
C GLY A 118 10.44 -4.61 11.94
N THR A 119 9.79 -5.78 11.91
CA THR A 119 10.07 -6.79 10.89
C THR A 119 9.48 -6.37 9.55
N CYS A 120 10.32 -6.32 8.51
CA CYS A 120 9.93 -6.07 7.12
C CYS A 120 10.50 -7.15 6.18
N LEU A 121 9.99 -7.17 4.95
CA LEU A 121 10.55 -8.03 3.92
C LEU A 121 11.95 -7.51 3.55
N ALA A 122 12.92 -8.43 3.52
CA ALA A 122 14.27 -8.14 3.08
C ALA A 122 14.35 -7.93 1.56
N ASP A 123 15.53 -7.62 1.05
CA ASP A 123 15.76 -7.51 -0.38
C ASP A 123 15.52 -8.88 -1.05
N PHE A 124 14.49 -8.95 -1.87
CA PHE A 124 14.06 -10.21 -2.50
C PHE A 124 15.13 -10.81 -3.40
N TYR A 125 15.86 -9.98 -4.14
CA TYR A 125 16.87 -10.47 -5.09
C TYR A 125 18.13 -10.98 -4.40
N GLU A 126 18.45 -10.46 -3.21
CA GLU A 126 19.60 -10.86 -2.43
C GLU A 126 19.27 -11.98 -1.43
N ASN A 127 18.09 -11.88 -0.80
CA ASN A 127 17.74 -12.68 0.37
C ASN A 127 16.47 -13.53 0.17
N GLY A 128 15.87 -13.50 -1.02
CA GLY A 128 14.63 -14.24 -1.28
C GLY A 128 13.45 -13.72 -0.48
N THR A 129 12.77 -14.62 0.24
CA THR A 129 11.61 -14.27 1.08
C THR A 129 11.96 -14.11 2.56
N ASP A 130 13.22 -13.84 2.88
CA ASP A 130 13.66 -13.62 4.24
C ASP A 130 13.17 -12.27 4.80
N PHE A 131 13.32 -12.10 6.09
CA PHE A 131 12.91 -10.90 6.81
C PHE A 131 14.10 -10.21 7.44
N GLU A 132 13.98 -8.89 7.55
CA GLU A 132 14.95 -8.06 8.28
C GLU A 132 14.23 -7.14 9.28
N ILE A 133 15.00 -6.54 10.18
CA ILE A 133 14.48 -5.59 11.17
C ILE A 133 14.99 -4.20 10.79
N PHE A 134 14.07 -3.29 10.50
CA PHE A 134 14.43 -1.90 10.26
C PHE A 134 14.52 -1.10 11.57
N SER A 135 15.46 -0.17 11.64
CA SER A 135 15.70 0.68 12.81
C SER A 135 15.29 2.14 12.59
N SER A 136 15.02 2.53 11.37
CA SER A 136 14.61 3.89 11.02
C SER A 136 13.83 3.96 9.72
N VAL A 137 12.97 4.96 9.64
CA VAL A 137 12.28 5.35 8.40
C VAL A 137 12.87 6.67 7.94
N LYS A 138 13.33 6.73 6.70
CA LYS A 138 13.82 7.96 6.08
C LYS A 138 12.73 8.55 5.20
N VAL A 139 12.46 9.83 5.40
CA VAL A 139 11.46 10.58 4.61
C VAL A 139 12.16 11.71 3.89
N GLY A 140 11.94 11.82 2.60
CA GLY A 140 12.44 12.91 1.77
C GLY A 140 11.27 13.69 1.18
N ILE A 141 11.42 15.02 1.09
CA ILE A 141 10.43 15.90 0.47
C ILE A 141 11.10 16.63 -0.68
N CYS A 142 10.47 16.61 -1.84
CA CYS A 142 10.90 17.38 -3.01
C CYS A 142 9.70 17.91 -3.78
N ARG A 143 9.91 18.97 -4.56
CA ARG A 143 8.95 19.42 -5.55
C ARG A 143 9.24 18.77 -6.90
N PRO A 144 8.25 18.62 -7.79
CA PRO A 144 8.50 18.15 -9.14
C PRO A 144 9.58 19.02 -9.82
N GLY A 145 10.62 18.36 -10.33
CA GLY A 145 11.76 19.03 -10.99
C GLY A 145 12.91 19.44 -10.06
N ASP A 146 12.75 19.39 -8.74
CA ASP A 146 13.85 19.61 -7.81
C ASP A 146 14.85 18.45 -7.82
N LYS A 147 16.14 18.78 -7.87
CA LYS A 147 17.22 17.78 -7.76
C LYS A 147 17.65 17.54 -6.31
N ASN A 148 17.25 18.40 -5.39
CA ASN A 148 17.63 18.33 -3.98
C ASN A 148 16.44 17.81 -3.15
N VAL A 149 16.61 16.64 -2.57
CA VAL A 149 15.66 16.06 -1.61
C VAL A 149 16.17 16.35 -0.21
N GLN A 150 15.35 17.04 0.59
CA GLN A 150 15.64 17.16 2.02
C GLN A 150 15.26 15.85 2.69
N LEU A 151 16.24 15.18 3.29
CA LEU A 151 16.05 13.92 4.00
C LEU A 151 15.92 14.15 5.50
N GLY A 152 14.82 13.68 6.07
CA GLY A 152 14.63 13.51 7.50
C GLY A 152 14.66 12.02 7.86
N GLY A 153 15.20 11.66 9.01
CA GLY A 153 15.16 10.30 9.54
C GLY A 153 14.38 10.25 10.84
N ILE A 154 13.48 9.28 10.96
CA ILE A 154 12.75 8.98 12.19
C ILE A 154 13.24 7.62 12.68
N GLY A 155 13.89 7.61 13.86
CA GLY A 155 14.27 6.36 14.51
C GLY A 155 13.04 5.57 14.91
N TYR A 156 12.98 4.31 14.50
CA TYR A 156 11.92 3.41 14.91
C TYR A 156 12.32 2.75 16.23
N LYS A 157 11.48 2.90 17.24
CA LYS A 157 11.65 2.19 18.51
C LYS A 157 10.61 1.08 18.55
N THR A 158 11.08 -0.14 18.74
CA THR A 158 10.20 -1.28 19.02
C THR A 158 9.34 -0.97 20.26
N LYS A 159 8.05 -1.20 20.14
CA LYS A 159 7.13 -1.05 21.25
C LYS A 159 6.95 -2.43 21.90
N GLU A 160 7.32 -2.58 23.15
CA GLU A 160 7.12 -3.81 23.92
C GLU A 160 5.62 -4.17 24.07
N ASN A 161 4.75 -3.14 24.04
CA ASN A 161 3.30 -3.31 24.04
C ASN A 161 2.68 -2.40 22.99
N SER A 162 2.28 -2.94 21.87
CA SER A 162 1.40 -2.21 20.95
C SER A 162 0.00 -2.21 21.52
N SER A 163 -0.48 -1.05 22.00
CA SER A 163 -1.92 -0.87 22.19
C SER A 163 -2.56 -0.78 20.81
N PHE A 164 -3.45 -1.68 20.50
CA PHE A 164 -4.29 -1.58 19.31
C PHE A 164 -5.74 -1.43 19.72
N HIS A 165 -6.47 -0.63 19.01
CA HIS A 165 -7.91 -0.58 19.13
C HIS A 165 -8.50 -1.51 18.08
N THR A 166 -9.16 -2.58 18.54
CA THR A 166 -9.98 -3.38 17.63
C THR A 166 -11.22 -2.58 17.27
N ARG A 167 -11.41 -2.37 15.99
CA ARG A 167 -12.61 -1.76 15.45
C ARG A 167 -13.30 -2.75 14.53
N LEU A 168 -14.60 -2.92 14.71
CA LEU A 168 -15.41 -3.68 13.78
C LEU A 168 -15.41 -2.96 12.42
N LYS A 169 -15.14 -3.71 11.36
CA LYS A 169 -15.22 -3.17 9.99
C LYS A 169 -16.65 -2.73 9.70
N GLN A 170 -16.81 -1.71 8.88
CA GLN A 170 -18.13 -1.23 8.47
C GLN A 170 -18.99 -2.35 7.86
N SER A 171 -18.37 -3.28 7.13
CA SER A 171 -19.02 -4.47 6.61
C SER A 171 -19.69 -5.35 7.66
N TYR A 172 -19.17 -5.37 8.90
CA TYR A 172 -19.83 -6.08 10.01
C TYR A 172 -21.22 -5.51 10.30
N TYR A 173 -21.32 -4.18 10.37
CA TYR A 173 -22.61 -3.52 10.65
C TYR A 173 -23.61 -3.74 9.52
N MET A 174 -23.15 -3.66 8.27
CA MET A 174 -23.97 -3.92 7.10
C MET A 174 -24.52 -5.37 7.09
N VAL A 175 -23.65 -6.36 7.34
CA VAL A 175 -24.04 -7.77 7.42
C VAL A 175 -24.98 -8.00 8.61
N ARG A 176 -24.64 -7.46 9.78
CA ARG A 176 -25.49 -7.57 10.99
C ARG A 176 -26.90 -7.03 10.73
N ASP A 177 -26.98 -5.84 10.12
CA ASP A 177 -28.30 -5.20 9.90
C ASP A 177 -29.10 -5.93 8.82
N ALA A 178 -28.44 -6.39 7.74
CA ALA A 178 -29.10 -7.25 6.75
C ALA A 178 -29.57 -8.59 7.35
N MET A 179 -28.82 -9.18 8.29
CA MET A 179 -29.23 -10.44 8.94
C MET A 179 -30.38 -10.26 9.91
N LYS A 180 -30.57 -9.08 10.53
CA LYS A 180 -31.74 -8.81 11.38
C LYS A 180 -33.04 -8.96 10.57
N ASP A 181 -33.05 -8.45 9.36
CA ASP A 181 -34.21 -8.53 8.46
C ASP A 181 -34.58 -9.99 8.10
N PHE A 182 -33.64 -10.92 8.16
CA PHE A 182 -33.88 -12.35 7.96
C PHE A 182 -34.31 -13.11 9.23
N MET A 183 -34.06 -12.54 10.41
CA MET A 183 -34.38 -13.22 11.69
C MET A 183 -35.72 -12.81 12.31
N GLU A 184 -36.41 -11.84 11.71
CA GLU A 184 -37.75 -11.39 12.13
C GLU A 184 -38.91 -12.12 11.40
N PHE A 185 -38.63 -13.30 10.82
CA PHE A 185 -39.66 -14.18 10.26
C PHE A 185 -40.01 -15.36 11.19
#